data_9b675bb6785d304f8eec8c0c1308aa45
#
_entry.id   9b675bb6785d304f8eec8c0c1308aa45
#
_cell.length_a   1.000
_cell.length_b   1.000
_cell.length_c   1.000
_cell.angle_alpha   90.00
_cell.angle_beta   90.00
_cell.angle_gamma   90.00
#
_symmetry.space_group_name_H-M   'P 1'
#
loop_
_entity.id
_entity.type
_entity.pdbx_description
1 polymer ?
#
loop_
_entity_poly.entity_id
_entity_poly.type
_entity_poly.pdbx_seq_one_letter_code
_entity_poly.pdbx_strand_id
1 'polypeptide(L)'
;MANGFIDKAHITVRAGNGGNGAVAFHREKYIAAGGPDGGDGGNGGSIIVQVDDNMSTLMDFRYKRKYVAGNGVDGQGGRKSGKDGESLTIRVPRGTLIRDAETGEIIKDMSDKEPFVLCKGGRGGWGNQHFATPTRQVPRFAKAGLPGESHDVVLELKLLADVGLVGFPNVGKSTLLSVVSKAHPKIANYHFTTLYPNLGVVYVDDGVSFVMADIPGIIEGASEGAGLGHDFLRHIDRCRLLVHLVDVSGSEGRDPVADFDAINDELKNYSPELARRPQIVVGNKTDLLQDPEQLETLKKHVEEAGYSFLEMSAATHQGTRELVQTIGRMLSQLPPVVVYEPEYVPRPPEVDTSQPLTIHVEDNTWLVEGPWLQRLMANINFSDYESRMYFDKMLRQSGLFDRLEQMGIQDGDIVSMYNLEFEYQH
;
A
#
# COMPACT_ATOMS: atom_id res chain seq x y z
N MET A 1 11.63 -12.20 24.85
CA MET A 1 11.24 -12.48 23.45
C MET A 1 11.59 -11.24 22.65
N ALA A 2 12.50 -11.36 21.68
CA ALA A 2 12.98 -10.22 20.91
C ALA A 2 11.84 -9.65 20.06
N ASN A 3 11.37 -8.46 20.40
CA ASN A 3 10.45 -7.66 19.58
C ASN A 3 11.24 -7.12 18.38
N GLY A 4 11.42 -7.96 17.34
CA GLY A 4 12.09 -7.56 16.13
C GLY A 4 11.25 -6.57 15.33
N PHE A 5 11.87 -5.53 14.83
CA PHE A 5 11.29 -4.65 13.82
C PHE A 5 11.11 -5.43 12.51
N ILE A 6 9.96 -5.27 11.85
CA ILE A 6 9.68 -5.93 10.58
C ILE A 6 9.41 -4.85 9.54
N ASP A 7 10.21 -4.84 8.51
CA ASP A 7 10.18 -3.95 7.36
C ASP A 7 9.49 -4.56 6.13
N LYS A 8 9.36 -5.88 6.12
CA LYS A 8 8.78 -6.62 5.01
C LYS A 8 7.85 -7.72 5.48
N ALA A 9 6.63 -7.74 4.96
CA ALA A 9 5.62 -8.73 5.34
C ALA A 9 4.85 -9.21 4.11
N HIS A 10 4.68 -10.53 3.97
CA HIS A 10 3.83 -11.14 2.96
C HIS A 10 2.44 -11.37 3.53
N ILE A 11 1.43 -10.87 2.85
CA ILE A 11 0.02 -11.05 3.21
C ILE A 11 -0.82 -11.45 2.00
N THR A 12 -1.83 -12.28 2.27
CA THR A 12 -2.89 -12.61 1.30
C THR A 12 -4.12 -11.79 1.65
N VAL A 13 -4.63 -11.07 0.68
CA VAL A 13 -5.83 -10.24 0.82
C VAL A 13 -6.92 -10.76 -0.11
N ARG A 14 -8.14 -10.87 0.40
CA ARG A 14 -9.30 -11.31 -0.38
C ARG A 14 -10.51 -10.45 -0.07
N ALA A 15 -11.07 -9.84 -1.07
CA ALA A 15 -12.34 -9.15 -0.98
C ALA A 15 -13.51 -10.14 -0.87
N GLY A 16 -14.64 -9.69 -0.37
CA GLY A 16 -15.84 -10.49 -0.27
C GLY A 16 -16.47 -10.77 -1.63
N ASN A 17 -17.07 -11.94 -1.78
CA ASN A 17 -17.88 -12.27 -2.96
C ASN A 17 -19.21 -11.54 -2.90
N GLY A 18 -19.78 -11.20 -4.07
CA GLY A 18 -21.17 -10.75 -4.15
C GLY A 18 -22.15 -11.87 -3.83
N GLY A 19 -23.26 -11.53 -3.22
CA GLY A 19 -24.39 -12.45 -3.02
C GLY A 19 -25.13 -12.73 -4.33
N ASN A 20 -25.79 -13.87 -4.42
CA ASN A 20 -26.56 -14.27 -5.60
C ASN A 20 -27.91 -13.51 -5.66
N GLY A 21 -28.39 -13.20 -6.86
CA GLY A 21 -29.76 -12.76 -7.06
C GLY A 21 -30.75 -13.90 -6.79
N ALA A 22 -31.92 -13.56 -6.33
CA ALA A 22 -32.98 -14.55 -6.03
C ALA A 22 -33.89 -14.77 -7.23
N VAL A 23 -34.38 -16.00 -7.35
CA VAL A 23 -35.52 -16.37 -8.21
C VAL A 23 -36.72 -16.54 -7.31
N ALA A 24 -37.61 -15.57 -7.31
CA ALA A 24 -38.88 -15.63 -6.56
C ALA A 24 -40.02 -15.08 -7.39
N PHE A 25 -41.24 -15.51 -7.05
CA PHE A 25 -42.45 -15.05 -7.69
C PHE A 25 -43.44 -14.61 -6.64
N HIS A 26 -44.14 -13.51 -6.91
CA HIS A 26 -45.15 -13.00 -6.05
C HIS A 26 -46.30 -14.01 -5.90
N ARG A 27 -46.72 -14.29 -4.67
CA ARG A 27 -47.83 -15.22 -4.39
C ARG A 27 -48.87 -14.50 -3.56
N GLU A 28 -50.07 -14.38 -4.12
CA GLU A 28 -51.22 -13.90 -3.41
C GLU A 28 -52.35 -14.95 -3.43
N LYS A 29 -53.23 -14.83 -2.46
CA LYS A 29 -54.41 -15.69 -2.40
C LYS A 29 -55.26 -15.44 -3.65
N TYR A 30 -55.47 -16.48 -4.45
CA TYR A 30 -56.18 -16.49 -5.73
C TYR A 30 -55.42 -16.03 -6.97
N ILE A 31 -54.14 -15.73 -6.89
CA ILE A 31 -53.29 -15.48 -8.06
C ILE A 31 -52.28 -16.64 -8.22
N ALA A 32 -52.54 -17.50 -9.22
CA ALA A 32 -51.72 -18.70 -9.42
C ALA A 32 -50.31 -18.42 -9.90
N ALA A 33 -50.07 -17.32 -10.60
CA ALA A 33 -48.77 -16.89 -11.09
C ALA A 33 -48.63 -15.36 -10.98
N GLY A 34 -48.02 -14.91 -9.90
CA GLY A 34 -47.60 -13.53 -9.75
C GLY A 34 -46.33 -13.23 -10.55
N GLY A 35 -46.03 -11.98 -10.79
CA GLY A 35 -44.81 -11.55 -11.49
C GLY A 35 -43.54 -11.90 -10.73
N PRO A 36 -42.33 -11.75 -11.36
CA PRO A 36 -41.05 -12.00 -10.74
C PRO A 36 -40.84 -11.03 -9.56
N ASP A 37 -40.36 -11.59 -8.45
CA ASP A 37 -40.29 -10.92 -7.17
C ASP A 37 -38.95 -11.19 -6.43
N GLY A 38 -37.95 -11.73 -7.15
CA GLY A 38 -36.64 -11.99 -6.60
C GLY A 38 -35.79 -10.71 -6.50
N GLY A 39 -35.27 -10.46 -5.30
CA GLY A 39 -34.37 -9.34 -5.02
C GLY A 39 -32.92 -9.63 -5.42
N ASP A 40 -32.11 -8.57 -5.44
CA ASP A 40 -30.70 -8.64 -5.82
C ASP A 40 -29.83 -9.13 -4.66
N GLY A 41 -28.69 -9.76 -4.98
CA GLY A 41 -27.65 -10.03 -4.00
C GLY A 41 -26.93 -8.74 -3.58
N GLY A 42 -26.44 -8.70 -2.35
CA GLY A 42 -25.58 -7.61 -1.85
C GLY A 42 -24.17 -7.69 -2.45
N ASN A 43 -23.48 -6.58 -2.52
CA ASN A 43 -22.09 -6.55 -2.95
C ASN A 43 -21.16 -7.13 -1.86
N GLY A 44 -20.04 -7.70 -2.25
CA GLY A 44 -18.99 -8.09 -1.31
C GLY A 44 -18.25 -6.88 -0.76
N GLY A 45 -17.71 -7.00 0.46
CA GLY A 45 -16.87 -5.98 1.08
C GLY A 45 -15.50 -5.87 0.38
N SER A 46 -14.94 -4.68 0.34
CA SER A 46 -13.63 -4.39 -0.24
C SER A 46 -12.53 -4.46 0.83
N ILE A 47 -11.28 -4.67 0.40
CA ILE A 47 -10.09 -4.48 1.23
C ILE A 47 -9.55 -3.08 0.98
N ILE A 48 -9.48 -2.29 2.03
CA ILE A 48 -9.02 -0.90 1.98
C ILE A 48 -7.73 -0.81 2.80
N VAL A 49 -6.69 -0.18 2.24
CA VAL A 49 -5.45 0.10 2.97
C VAL A 49 -5.43 1.58 3.32
N GLN A 50 -5.08 1.90 4.56
CA GLN A 50 -5.02 3.26 5.07
C GLN A 50 -3.78 3.47 5.92
N VAL A 51 -3.15 4.65 5.78
CA VAL A 51 -2.01 5.06 6.59
C VAL A 51 -2.45 5.37 8.02
N ASP A 52 -1.70 4.84 8.99
CA ASP A 52 -1.81 5.18 10.41
C ASP A 52 -0.45 5.70 10.90
N ASP A 53 -0.37 7.00 11.19
CA ASP A 53 0.86 7.67 11.65
C ASP A 53 1.32 7.20 13.05
N ASN A 54 0.48 6.47 13.79
CA ASN A 54 0.86 5.87 15.07
C ASN A 54 1.57 4.51 14.91
N MET A 55 1.57 3.96 13.69
CA MET A 55 2.27 2.73 13.36
C MET A 55 3.67 3.04 12.81
N SER A 56 4.69 2.35 13.32
CA SER A 56 6.08 2.48 12.88
C SER A 56 6.68 1.19 12.33
N THR A 57 5.96 0.07 12.37
CA THR A 57 6.46 -1.24 11.97
C THR A 57 5.36 -2.11 11.35
N LEU A 58 5.74 -3.10 10.55
CA LEU A 58 4.84 -4.11 9.99
C LEU A 58 4.69 -5.35 10.90
N MET A 59 4.98 -5.23 12.22
CA MET A 59 5.00 -6.35 13.15
C MET A 59 3.68 -7.13 13.20
N ASP A 60 2.56 -6.45 13.14
CA ASP A 60 1.23 -7.07 13.23
C ASP A 60 0.98 -8.05 12.07
N PHE A 61 1.57 -7.77 10.90
CA PHE A 61 1.45 -8.60 9.70
C PHE A 61 2.24 -9.90 9.76
N ARG A 62 3.16 -10.03 10.71
CA ARG A 62 3.85 -11.30 10.98
C ARG A 62 2.92 -12.36 11.53
N TYR A 63 1.99 -11.93 12.38
CA TYR A 63 1.07 -12.83 13.09
C TYR A 63 -0.21 -13.06 12.28
N LYS A 64 -0.73 -12.03 11.66
CA LYS A 64 -1.92 -12.13 10.82
C LYS A 64 -1.53 -11.91 9.35
N ARG A 65 -1.53 -12.99 8.57
CA ARG A 65 -1.14 -12.97 7.16
C ARG A 65 -2.32 -13.02 6.18
N LYS A 66 -3.52 -13.34 6.66
CA LYS A 66 -4.71 -13.45 5.81
C LYS A 66 -5.75 -12.42 6.22
N TYR A 67 -6.21 -11.65 5.26
CA TYR A 67 -7.21 -10.61 5.43
C TYR A 67 -8.35 -10.86 4.47
N VAL A 68 -9.55 -11.09 4.99
CA VAL A 68 -10.74 -11.42 4.19
C VAL A 68 -11.86 -10.48 4.60
N ALA A 69 -12.46 -9.80 3.61
CA ALA A 69 -13.64 -8.96 3.81
C ALA A 69 -14.93 -9.80 3.79
N GLY A 70 -16.03 -9.20 4.24
CA GLY A 70 -17.34 -9.86 4.31
C GLY A 70 -17.93 -10.14 2.93
N ASN A 71 -18.60 -11.29 2.75
CA ASN A 71 -19.36 -11.57 1.55
C ASN A 71 -20.69 -10.83 1.57
N GLY A 72 -21.22 -10.48 0.40
CA GLY A 72 -22.58 -10.03 0.24
C GLY A 72 -23.58 -11.16 0.51
N VAL A 73 -24.73 -10.81 1.02
CA VAL A 73 -25.83 -11.75 1.31
C VAL A 73 -26.69 -11.95 0.05
N ASP A 74 -27.16 -13.15 -0.17
CA ASP A 74 -28.04 -13.47 -1.30
C ASP A 74 -29.36 -12.68 -1.22
N GLY A 75 -29.91 -12.33 -2.37
CA GLY A 75 -31.24 -11.74 -2.49
C GLY A 75 -32.35 -12.68 -2.00
N GLN A 76 -33.50 -12.15 -1.69
CA GLN A 76 -34.65 -12.89 -1.19
C GLN A 76 -35.92 -12.54 -1.98
N GLY A 77 -36.98 -13.32 -1.76
CA GLY A 77 -38.31 -12.99 -2.28
C GLY A 77 -38.86 -11.69 -1.68
N GLY A 78 -39.88 -11.10 -2.31
CA GLY A 78 -40.45 -9.82 -1.90
C GLY A 78 -39.57 -8.65 -2.31
N ARG A 79 -38.78 -8.79 -3.36
CA ARG A 79 -37.83 -7.78 -3.88
C ARG A 79 -36.79 -7.32 -2.86
N LYS A 80 -36.51 -8.14 -1.85
CA LYS A 80 -35.57 -7.81 -0.78
C LYS A 80 -34.16 -8.08 -1.27
N SER A 81 -33.37 -7.02 -1.39
CA SER A 81 -31.95 -7.12 -1.69
C SER A 81 -31.17 -7.65 -0.48
N GLY A 82 -30.15 -8.43 -0.74
CA GLY A 82 -29.19 -8.87 0.26
C GLY A 82 -28.38 -7.69 0.81
N LYS A 83 -27.91 -7.80 2.06
CA LYS A 83 -27.00 -6.81 2.65
C LYS A 83 -25.62 -6.90 1.97
N ASP A 84 -24.98 -5.75 1.80
CA ASP A 84 -23.58 -5.69 1.38
C ASP A 84 -22.65 -6.27 2.47
N GLY A 85 -21.58 -6.88 2.03
CA GLY A 85 -20.51 -7.38 2.90
C GLY A 85 -19.73 -6.23 3.54
N GLU A 86 -19.27 -6.44 4.76
CA GLU A 86 -18.45 -5.47 5.47
C GLU A 86 -17.05 -5.35 4.85
N SER A 87 -16.64 -4.12 4.53
CA SER A 87 -15.30 -3.84 4.06
C SER A 87 -14.28 -3.90 5.20
N LEU A 88 -13.08 -4.39 4.90
CA LEU A 88 -12.00 -4.51 5.88
C LEU A 88 -10.92 -3.46 5.62
N THR A 89 -10.67 -2.61 6.61
CA THR A 89 -9.57 -1.65 6.55
C THR A 89 -8.32 -2.22 7.20
N ILE A 90 -7.22 -2.23 6.44
CA ILE A 90 -5.87 -2.62 6.88
C ILE A 90 -5.09 -1.33 7.12
N ARG A 91 -4.62 -1.14 8.35
CA ARG A 91 -3.79 0.02 8.71
C ARG A 91 -2.33 -0.31 8.51
N VAL A 92 -1.60 0.59 7.86
CA VAL A 92 -0.17 0.45 7.58
C VAL A 92 0.59 1.71 7.99
N PRO A 93 1.87 1.61 8.34
CA PRO A 93 2.71 2.79 8.56
C PRO A 93 2.82 3.64 7.31
N ARG A 94 3.06 4.95 7.50
CA ARG A 94 3.36 5.87 6.39
C ARG A 94 4.60 5.41 5.63
N GLY A 95 4.57 5.50 4.30
CA GLY A 95 5.67 5.09 3.44
C GLY A 95 5.78 3.57 3.24
N THR A 96 4.69 2.84 3.49
CA THR A 96 4.59 1.43 3.11
C THR A 96 4.38 1.30 1.60
N LEU A 97 5.23 0.54 0.93
CA LEU A 97 5.04 0.08 -0.44
C LEU A 97 4.20 -1.19 -0.45
N ILE A 98 3.21 -1.22 -1.28
CA ILE A 98 2.45 -2.42 -1.59
C ILE A 98 2.95 -2.93 -2.93
N ARG A 99 3.52 -4.13 -2.95
CA ARG A 99 4.01 -4.80 -4.16
C ARG A 99 3.22 -6.07 -4.42
N ASP A 100 3.05 -6.38 -5.69
CA ASP A 100 2.58 -7.71 -6.07
C ASP A 100 3.63 -8.76 -5.70
N ALA A 101 3.19 -9.89 -5.13
CA ALA A 101 4.11 -10.92 -4.65
C ALA A 101 4.76 -11.75 -5.75
N GLU A 102 4.13 -11.84 -6.93
CA GLU A 102 4.61 -12.61 -8.08
C GLU A 102 5.53 -11.78 -8.97
N THR A 103 5.09 -10.57 -9.34
CA THR A 103 5.84 -9.72 -10.28
C THR A 103 6.83 -8.81 -9.59
N GLY A 104 6.62 -8.49 -8.30
CA GLY A 104 7.39 -7.50 -7.55
C GLY A 104 7.07 -6.05 -7.92
N GLU A 105 6.14 -5.80 -8.84
CA GLU A 105 5.72 -4.48 -9.29
C GLU A 105 5.02 -3.70 -8.18
N ILE A 106 5.19 -2.39 -8.17
CA ILE A 106 4.57 -1.51 -7.18
C ILE A 106 3.09 -1.30 -7.52
N ILE A 107 2.20 -1.77 -6.65
CA ILE A 107 0.77 -1.52 -6.75
C ILE A 107 0.43 -0.11 -6.26
N LYS A 108 0.94 0.27 -5.09
CA LYS A 108 0.69 1.59 -4.49
C LYS A 108 1.76 1.93 -3.46
N ASP A 109 2.09 3.21 -3.44
CA ASP A 109 2.89 3.84 -2.39
C ASP A 109 1.96 4.55 -1.39
N MET A 110 2.00 4.11 -0.14
CA MET A 110 1.18 4.64 0.94
C MET A 110 1.89 5.82 1.64
N SER A 111 2.18 6.87 0.89
CA SER A 111 2.83 8.10 1.40
C SER A 111 1.81 9.11 1.93
N ASP A 112 0.60 9.10 1.43
CA ASP A 112 -0.51 9.98 1.83
C ASP A 112 -1.50 9.25 2.75
N LYS A 113 -2.48 10.01 3.29
CA LYS A 113 -3.54 9.47 4.15
C LYS A 113 -4.77 9.00 3.39
N GLU A 114 -4.77 9.13 2.07
CA GLU A 114 -5.91 8.72 1.27
C GLU A 114 -6.12 7.21 1.34
N PRO A 115 -7.33 6.74 1.65
CA PRO A 115 -7.61 5.32 1.64
C PRO A 115 -7.47 4.75 0.22
N PHE A 116 -6.75 3.64 0.10
CA PHE A 116 -6.56 2.94 -1.16
C PHE A 116 -7.34 1.62 -1.16
N VAL A 117 -8.17 1.40 -2.18
CA VAL A 117 -8.88 0.14 -2.36
C VAL A 117 -7.94 -0.86 -3.05
N LEU A 118 -7.39 -1.79 -2.27
CA LEU A 118 -6.45 -2.81 -2.76
C LEU A 118 -7.16 -3.96 -3.49
N CYS A 119 -8.32 -4.40 -2.97
CA CYS A 119 -9.15 -5.41 -3.61
C CYS A 119 -10.61 -4.96 -3.58
N LYS A 120 -11.27 -4.99 -4.73
CA LYS A 120 -12.69 -4.66 -4.84
C LYS A 120 -13.56 -5.86 -4.52
N GLY A 121 -14.61 -5.62 -3.76
CA GLY A 121 -15.66 -6.62 -3.50
C GLY A 121 -16.39 -7.03 -4.77
N GLY A 122 -16.79 -8.29 -4.83
CA GLY A 122 -17.59 -8.82 -5.94
C GLY A 122 -18.95 -8.14 -6.01
N ARG A 123 -19.44 -7.86 -7.20
CA ARG A 123 -20.78 -7.29 -7.40
C ARG A 123 -21.86 -8.32 -7.11
N GLY A 124 -22.92 -7.91 -6.44
CA GLY A 124 -24.09 -8.73 -6.23
C GLY A 124 -24.82 -9.08 -7.53
N GLY A 125 -25.38 -10.28 -7.60
CA GLY A 125 -26.17 -10.75 -8.74
C GLY A 125 -27.56 -10.13 -8.78
N TRP A 126 -28.09 -9.91 -9.95
CA TRP A 126 -29.46 -9.39 -10.12
C TRP A 126 -30.51 -10.48 -9.89
N GLY A 127 -31.57 -10.14 -9.19
CA GLY A 127 -32.73 -10.99 -9.03
C GLY A 127 -33.56 -11.11 -10.32
N ASN A 128 -34.45 -12.12 -10.38
CA ASN A 128 -35.24 -12.37 -11.57
C ASN A 128 -36.20 -11.23 -11.97
N GLN A 129 -36.48 -10.29 -11.07
CA GLN A 129 -37.30 -9.11 -11.38
C GLN A 129 -36.73 -8.25 -12.52
N HIS A 130 -35.39 -8.21 -12.70
CA HIS A 130 -34.71 -7.44 -13.74
C HIS A 130 -34.82 -8.04 -15.13
N PHE A 131 -35.22 -9.32 -15.23
CA PHE A 131 -35.24 -10.08 -16.50
C PHE A 131 -36.65 -10.25 -17.05
N ALA A 132 -37.64 -9.57 -16.46
CA ALA A 132 -38.99 -9.55 -16.97
C ALA A 132 -39.09 -8.64 -18.19
N THR A 133 -39.52 -9.20 -19.31
CA THR A 133 -39.79 -8.49 -20.56
C THR A 133 -41.26 -8.73 -20.99
N PRO A 134 -41.81 -7.93 -21.92
CA PRO A 134 -43.16 -8.16 -22.43
C PRO A 134 -43.37 -9.57 -23.00
N THR A 135 -42.31 -10.17 -23.57
CA THR A 135 -42.33 -11.51 -24.12
C THR A 135 -41.98 -12.59 -23.09
N ARG A 136 -41.20 -12.27 -22.05
CA ARG A 136 -40.82 -13.17 -20.97
C ARG A 136 -41.30 -12.62 -19.62
N GLN A 137 -42.55 -12.87 -19.27
CA GLN A 137 -43.15 -12.34 -18.04
C GLN A 137 -42.78 -13.11 -16.77
N VAL A 138 -42.25 -14.34 -16.90
CA VAL A 138 -41.95 -15.23 -15.77
C VAL A 138 -40.50 -15.77 -15.91
N PRO A 139 -39.46 -14.89 -15.78
CA PRO A 139 -38.08 -15.35 -15.85
C PRO A 139 -37.74 -16.25 -14.65
N ARG A 140 -37.25 -17.46 -14.91
CA ARG A 140 -36.87 -18.46 -13.89
C ARG A 140 -35.39 -18.50 -13.60
N PHE A 141 -34.67 -17.42 -13.90
CA PHE A 141 -33.23 -17.29 -13.63
C PHE A 141 -32.92 -15.97 -12.97
N ALA A 142 -31.80 -15.92 -12.26
CA ALA A 142 -31.22 -14.74 -11.67
C ALA A 142 -29.71 -14.77 -11.92
N LYS A 143 -29.03 -13.64 -11.83
CA LYS A 143 -27.56 -13.62 -11.92
C LYS A 143 -26.93 -14.06 -10.61
N ALA A 144 -25.86 -14.84 -10.72
CA ALA A 144 -24.99 -15.13 -9.59
C ALA A 144 -24.18 -13.88 -9.23
N GLY A 145 -23.80 -13.77 -7.96
CA GLY A 145 -22.84 -12.76 -7.51
C GLY A 145 -21.45 -13.07 -8.09
N LEU A 146 -20.67 -12.01 -8.29
CA LEU A 146 -19.31 -12.13 -8.79
C LEU A 146 -18.35 -12.41 -7.64
N PRO A 147 -17.24 -13.12 -7.88
CA PRO A 147 -16.18 -13.27 -6.91
C PRO A 147 -15.51 -11.91 -6.65
N GLY A 148 -15.10 -11.68 -5.41
CA GLY A 148 -14.24 -10.56 -5.05
C GLY A 148 -12.81 -10.78 -5.53
N GLU A 149 -12.08 -9.69 -5.70
CA GLU A 149 -10.66 -9.70 -6.06
C GLU A 149 -9.82 -10.30 -4.93
N SER A 150 -8.71 -10.94 -5.29
CA SER A 150 -7.73 -11.47 -4.35
C SER A 150 -6.32 -11.22 -4.86
N HIS A 151 -5.42 -10.80 -3.95
CA HIS A 151 -4.01 -10.58 -4.26
C HIS A 151 -3.13 -11.14 -3.14
N ASP A 152 -1.99 -11.68 -3.54
CA ASP A 152 -0.87 -11.93 -2.65
C ASP A 152 0.09 -10.75 -2.79
N VAL A 153 0.31 -10.03 -1.70
CA VAL A 153 1.09 -8.79 -1.72
C VAL A 153 2.20 -8.81 -0.68
N VAL A 154 3.25 -8.09 -1.00
CA VAL A 154 4.36 -7.80 -0.11
C VAL A 154 4.23 -6.35 0.34
N LEU A 155 4.05 -6.16 1.65
CA LEU A 155 4.19 -4.86 2.28
C LEU A 155 5.67 -4.63 2.58
N GLU A 156 6.23 -3.52 2.15
CA GLU A 156 7.62 -3.14 2.36
C GLU A 156 7.69 -1.71 2.88
N LEU A 157 8.32 -1.51 4.04
CA LEU A 157 8.55 -0.17 4.58
C LEU A 157 9.70 0.50 3.82
N LYS A 158 9.40 1.64 3.20
CA LYS A 158 10.35 2.48 2.49
C LYS A 158 11.20 3.35 3.40
N LEU A 159 10.54 3.90 4.41
CA LEU A 159 11.10 4.88 5.31
C LEU A 159 11.62 4.19 6.55
N LEU A 160 12.92 4.30 6.75
CA LEU A 160 13.53 4.02 8.04
C LEU A 160 13.27 5.14 9.02
N ALA A 161 13.48 6.39 8.58
CA ALA A 161 13.31 7.57 9.39
C ALA A 161 13.13 8.84 8.55
N ASP A 162 12.41 9.82 9.09
CA ASP A 162 12.35 11.18 8.54
C ASP A 162 13.66 11.91 8.80
N VAL A 163 14.30 11.63 9.96
CA VAL A 163 15.49 12.30 10.47
C VAL A 163 16.58 11.28 10.77
N GLY A 164 17.75 11.46 10.19
CA GLY A 164 18.94 10.68 10.49
C GLY A 164 19.88 11.41 11.46
N LEU A 165 20.30 10.74 12.55
CA LEU A 165 21.33 11.24 13.44
C LEU A 165 22.70 10.81 12.90
N VAL A 166 23.57 11.78 12.67
CA VAL A 166 24.96 11.57 12.23
C VAL A 166 25.92 12.21 13.23
N GLY A 167 27.13 11.71 13.30
CA GLY A 167 28.16 12.21 14.21
C GLY A 167 29.07 11.11 14.71
N PHE A 168 30.21 11.44 15.28
CA PHE A 168 31.18 10.51 15.85
C PHE A 168 30.60 9.59 16.93
N PRO A 169 31.21 8.46 17.25
CA PRO A 169 30.86 7.69 18.45
C PRO A 169 30.90 8.57 19.70
N ASN A 170 30.07 8.24 20.67
CA ASN A 170 29.99 8.90 21.99
C ASN A 170 29.59 10.39 21.99
N VAL A 171 29.23 11.00 20.85
CA VAL A 171 28.72 12.39 20.83
C VAL A 171 27.32 12.54 21.42
N GLY A 172 26.65 11.42 21.76
CA GLY A 172 25.34 11.43 22.42
C GLY A 172 24.14 11.18 21.51
N LYS A 173 24.32 10.58 20.31
CA LYS A 173 23.22 10.25 19.38
C LYS A 173 22.14 9.39 20.03
N SER A 174 22.53 8.25 20.59
CA SER A 174 21.58 7.31 21.21
C SER A 174 20.96 7.88 22.50
N THR A 175 21.69 8.73 23.21
CA THR A 175 21.16 9.47 24.37
C THR A 175 20.08 10.43 23.93
N LEU A 176 20.35 11.25 22.92
CA LEU A 176 19.37 12.17 22.36
C LEU A 176 18.10 11.40 21.92
N LEU A 177 18.27 10.32 21.14
CA LEU A 177 17.14 9.50 20.68
C LEU A 177 16.30 8.98 21.84
N SER A 178 16.93 8.55 22.94
CA SER A 178 16.25 8.05 24.13
C SER A 178 15.47 9.15 24.86
N VAL A 179 15.99 10.36 24.87
CA VAL A 179 15.38 11.52 25.56
C VAL A 179 14.18 12.06 24.79
N VAL A 180 14.27 12.17 23.47
CA VAL A 180 13.20 12.79 22.66
C VAL A 180 12.12 11.79 22.22
N SER A 181 12.39 10.49 22.30
CA SER A 181 11.44 9.45 21.95
C SER A 181 10.44 9.18 23.07
N LYS A 182 9.14 9.17 22.75
CA LYS A 182 8.05 8.91 23.71
C LYS A 182 8.00 7.46 24.20
N ALA A 183 8.54 6.53 23.42
CA ALA A 183 8.72 5.11 23.78
C ALA A 183 10.21 4.78 23.71
N HIS A 184 10.65 3.79 24.48
CA HIS A 184 12.03 3.33 24.37
C HIS A 184 12.40 3.04 22.92
N PRO A 185 13.52 3.60 22.41
CA PRO A 185 13.99 3.34 21.07
C PRO A 185 14.06 1.83 20.81
N LYS A 186 13.59 1.41 19.66
CA LYS A 186 13.60 0.00 19.28
C LYS A 186 14.75 -0.28 18.34
N ILE A 187 15.52 -1.32 18.67
CA ILE A 187 16.55 -1.85 17.77
C ILE A 187 15.84 -2.52 16.58
N ALA A 188 16.09 -2.02 15.39
CA ALA A 188 15.54 -2.58 14.17
C ALA A 188 16.48 -3.67 13.63
N ASN A 189 16.04 -4.94 13.70
CA ASN A 189 16.80 -6.07 13.17
C ASN A 189 16.47 -6.26 11.68
N TYR A 190 17.34 -5.75 10.82
CA TYR A 190 17.27 -6.00 9.39
C TYR A 190 18.08 -7.25 9.03
N HIS A 191 17.49 -8.17 8.28
CA HIS A 191 18.14 -9.44 7.91
C HIS A 191 19.37 -9.25 7.01
N PHE A 192 19.59 -8.05 6.48
CA PHE A 192 20.66 -7.70 5.57
C PHE A 192 21.68 -6.72 6.15
N THR A 193 21.56 -6.33 7.44
CA THR A 193 22.49 -5.38 8.08
C THR A 193 23.28 -6.05 9.19
N THR A 194 24.57 -5.77 9.22
CA THR A 194 25.46 -6.14 10.34
C THR A 194 25.35 -5.18 11.52
N LEU A 195 24.82 -3.98 11.28
CA LEU A 195 24.57 -2.95 12.27
C LEU A 195 23.08 -2.62 12.32
N TYR A 196 22.52 -2.54 13.51
CA TYR A 196 21.09 -2.32 13.73
C TYR A 196 20.85 -0.86 14.12
N PRO A 197 20.08 -0.08 13.33
CA PRO A 197 19.72 1.28 13.71
C PRO A 197 18.74 1.26 14.88
N ASN A 198 18.89 2.23 15.77
CA ASN A 198 17.90 2.50 16.79
C ASN A 198 16.89 3.50 16.24
N LEU A 199 15.60 3.14 16.27
CA LEU A 199 14.50 4.00 15.81
C LEU A 199 13.69 4.52 16.98
N GLY A 200 13.36 5.80 16.96
CA GLY A 200 12.47 6.44 17.93
C GLY A 200 11.40 7.28 17.25
N VAL A 201 10.17 7.22 17.75
CA VAL A 201 9.09 8.10 17.33
C VAL A 201 9.10 9.34 18.23
N VAL A 202 9.26 10.50 17.62
CA VAL A 202 9.33 11.81 18.28
C VAL A 202 8.04 12.58 18.00
N TYR A 203 7.42 13.11 19.05
CA TYR A 203 6.21 13.93 18.95
C TYR A 203 6.60 15.40 19.14
N VAL A 204 6.18 16.24 18.21
CA VAL A 204 6.44 17.70 18.27
C VAL A 204 5.39 18.39 19.11
N ASP A 205 4.11 18.25 18.69
CA ASP A 205 2.90 18.76 19.34
C ASP A 205 1.70 17.85 18.94
N ASP A 206 0.48 18.20 19.38
CA ASP A 206 -0.71 17.41 19.11
C ASP A 206 -0.93 17.14 17.60
N GLY A 207 -0.64 15.90 17.20
CA GLY A 207 -0.88 15.40 15.85
C GLY A 207 0.32 15.43 14.89
N VAL A 208 1.47 15.98 15.29
CA VAL A 208 2.69 15.99 14.48
C VAL A 208 3.75 15.09 15.10
N SER A 209 4.15 14.06 14.37
CA SER A 209 5.21 13.14 14.78
C SER A 209 6.12 12.81 13.61
N PHE A 210 7.36 12.46 13.90
CA PHE A 210 8.33 11.98 12.92
C PHE A 210 9.17 10.84 13.51
N VAL A 211 9.77 10.04 12.63
CA VAL A 211 10.67 8.97 13.03
C VAL A 211 12.12 9.45 12.93
N MET A 212 12.87 9.24 14.01
CA MET A 212 14.29 9.57 14.09
C MET A 212 15.11 8.28 14.20
N ALA A 213 16.19 8.17 13.43
CA ALA A 213 17.09 7.03 13.43
C ALA A 213 18.48 7.42 13.91
N ASP A 214 19.02 6.68 14.87
CA ASP A 214 20.44 6.68 15.19
C ASP A 214 21.14 5.73 14.21
N ILE A 215 22.02 6.28 13.40
CA ILE A 215 22.72 5.61 12.31
C ILE A 215 24.14 5.27 12.78
N PRO A 216 24.39 4.06 13.32
CA PRO A 216 25.71 3.66 13.71
C PRO A 216 26.59 3.37 12.48
N GLY A 217 27.87 3.70 12.54
CA GLY A 217 28.87 3.20 11.59
C GLY A 217 29.04 3.98 10.27
N ILE A 218 28.57 5.22 10.16
CA ILE A 218 29.00 6.07 9.05
C ILE A 218 30.52 6.34 9.10
N ILE A 219 31.14 6.30 10.29
CA ILE A 219 32.48 6.81 10.54
C ILE A 219 33.58 5.73 10.65
N GLU A 220 33.27 4.46 10.83
CA GLU A 220 34.27 3.41 10.97
C GLU A 220 34.39 2.54 9.70
N GLY A 221 35.16 3.02 8.70
CA GLY A 221 35.61 2.18 7.58
C GLY A 221 34.65 1.99 6.42
N ALA A 222 33.66 2.87 6.24
CA ALA A 222 32.75 2.79 5.08
C ALA A 222 33.49 2.97 3.74
N SER A 223 34.60 3.73 3.73
CA SER A 223 35.44 3.92 2.55
C SER A 223 36.41 2.76 2.27
N GLU A 224 36.69 1.88 3.25
CA GLU A 224 37.64 0.77 3.10
C GLU A 224 37.04 -0.56 2.65
N GLY A 225 35.78 -0.59 2.26
CA GLY A 225 35.17 -1.77 1.62
C GLY A 225 34.85 -2.93 2.57
N ALA A 226 34.96 -2.77 3.89
CA ALA A 226 34.55 -3.77 4.85
C ALA A 226 33.05 -3.79 5.10
N GLY A 227 32.26 -4.23 4.08
CA GLY A 227 31.03 -4.97 4.32
C GLY A 227 29.83 -4.28 4.94
N LEU A 228 29.72 -2.96 5.01
CA LEU A 228 28.44 -2.30 5.28
C LEU A 228 27.59 -2.38 4.00
N GLY A 229 26.63 -3.30 4.02
CA GLY A 229 25.88 -3.65 2.83
C GLY A 229 25.26 -2.43 2.15
N HIS A 230 25.44 -2.31 0.85
CA HIS A 230 24.82 -1.32 -0.03
C HIS A 230 23.31 -1.16 0.21
N ASP A 231 22.65 -2.16 0.78
CA ASP A 231 21.23 -2.15 1.06
C ASP A 231 20.86 -1.33 2.31
N PHE A 232 21.71 -1.32 3.35
CA PHE A 232 21.52 -0.49 4.55
C PHE A 232 21.65 1.01 4.22
N LEU A 233 22.62 1.32 3.40
CA LEU A 233 22.92 2.69 3.00
C LEU A 233 21.84 3.27 2.06
N ARG A 234 21.20 2.42 1.28
CA ARG A 234 20.00 2.77 0.51
C ARG A 234 18.82 3.25 1.37
N HIS A 235 18.77 2.84 2.64
CA HIS A 235 17.71 3.25 3.58
C HIS A 235 18.03 4.60 4.24
N ILE A 236 19.32 4.94 4.40
CA ILE A 236 19.78 6.25 4.89
C ILE A 236 19.56 7.33 3.84
N ASP A 237 19.73 7.01 2.57
CA ASP A 237 19.43 7.90 1.45
C ASP A 237 17.98 8.39 1.43
N ARG A 238 17.13 7.85 2.29
CA ARG A 238 15.70 8.20 2.40
C ARG A 238 15.36 9.10 3.59
N CYS A 239 16.32 9.44 4.46
CA CYS A 239 16.12 10.48 5.48
C CYS A 239 15.91 11.82 4.80
N ARG A 240 14.91 12.57 5.23
CA ARG A 240 14.58 13.90 4.67
C ARG A 240 15.45 15.00 5.24
N LEU A 241 15.92 14.80 6.46
CA LEU A 241 16.70 15.77 7.24
C LEU A 241 17.80 15.03 8.01
N LEU A 242 18.97 15.62 8.10
CA LEU A 242 20.07 15.13 8.94
C LEU A 242 20.22 16.01 10.19
N VAL A 243 20.46 15.39 11.32
CA VAL A 243 20.88 16.06 12.55
C VAL A 243 22.29 15.62 12.88
N HIS A 244 23.23 16.52 12.69
CA HIS A 244 24.65 16.29 12.92
C HIS A 244 25.02 16.70 14.34
N LEU A 245 25.31 15.73 15.19
CA LEU A 245 25.74 15.97 16.56
C LEU A 245 27.26 16.08 16.64
N VAL A 246 27.72 17.14 17.27
CA VAL A 246 29.13 17.41 17.55
C VAL A 246 29.33 17.56 19.07
N ASP A 247 30.31 16.89 19.62
CA ASP A 247 30.68 16.99 21.04
C ASP A 247 31.50 18.27 21.26
N VAL A 248 30.92 19.26 21.98
CA VAL A 248 31.59 20.54 22.27
C VAL A 248 32.30 20.54 23.62
N SER A 249 32.22 19.45 24.37
CA SER A 249 32.84 19.37 25.70
C SER A 249 34.36 19.18 25.67
N GLY A 250 34.90 18.75 24.55
CA GLY A 250 36.30 18.34 24.44
C GLY A 250 36.65 17.08 25.25
N SER A 251 35.66 16.36 25.76
CA SER A 251 35.84 15.21 26.66
C SER A 251 36.65 14.05 26.05
N GLU A 252 36.68 13.94 24.72
CA GLU A 252 37.44 12.94 24.00
C GLU A 252 38.74 13.49 23.34
N GLY A 253 39.10 14.76 23.66
CA GLY A 253 40.33 15.37 23.14
C GLY A 253 40.32 15.68 21.64
N ARG A 254 39.11 15.74 21.02
CA ARG A 254 38.92 16.06 19.61
C ARG A 254 38.58 17.53 19.43
N ASP A 255 38.93 18.05 18.25
CA ASP A 255 38.50 19.38 17.84
C ASP A 255 37.09 19.33 17.22
N PRO A 256 36.11 20.04 17.76
CA PRO A 256 34.73 20.04 17.24
C PRO A 256 34.62 20.51 15.78
N VAL A 257 35.47 21.40 15.31
CA VAL A 257 35.48 21.89 13.93
C VAL A 257 35.99 20.81 13.00
N ALA A 258 37.09 20.14 13.36
CA ALA A 258 37.63 19.03 12.60
C ALA A 258 36.64 17.83 12.54
N ASP A 259 35.93 17.53 13.62
CA ASP A 259 34.88 16.50 13.66
C ASP A 259 33.72 16.84 12.71
N PHE A 260 33.28 18.12 12.68
CA PHE A 260 32.23 18.56 11.75
C PHE A 260 32.66 18.38 10.29
N ASP A 261 33.87 18.82 9.93
CA ASP A 261 34.36 18.72 8.56
C ASP A 261 34.55 17.25 8.13
N ALA A 262 35.11 16.42 8.99
CA ALA A 262 35.33 15.00 8.70
C ALA A 262 34.03 14.25 8.38
N ILE A 263 32.96 14.49 9.15
CA ILE A 263 31.63 13.89 8.90
C ILE A 263 31.06 14.35 7.56
N ASN A 264 31.15 15.66 7.26
CA ASN A 264 30.63 16.18 6.00
C ASN A 264 31.39 15.62 4.79
N ASP A 265 32.70 15.44 4.93
CA ASP A 265 33.51 14.82 3.86
C ASP A 265 33.17 13.33 3.71
N GLU A 266 32.92 12.62 4.80
CA GLU A 266 32.48 11.23 4.72
C GLU A 266 31.10 11.10 4.09
N LEU A 267 30.14 11.96 4.44
CA LEU A 267 28.82 12.02 3.79
C LEU A 267 28.93 12.26 2.28
N LYS A 268 29.82 13.17 1.86
CA LYS A 268 30.09 13.44 0.42
C LYS A 268 30.69 12.25 -0.30
N ASN A 269 31.66 11.60 0.33
CA ASN A 269 32.35 10.43 -0.24
C ASN A 269 31.40 9.24 -0.35
N TYR A 270 30.45 9.15 0.58
CA TYR A 270 29.47 8.07 0.64
C TYR A 270 28.37 8.22 -0.39
N SER A 271 27.61 9.32 -0.34
CA SER A 271 26.51 9.65 -1.25
C SER A 271 26.42 11.15 -1.46
N PRO A 272 26.70 11.65 -2.68
CA PRO A 272 26.50 13.06 -2.99
C PRO A 272 25.07 13.56 -2.78
N GLU A 273 24.09 12.65 -2.87
CA GLU A 273 22.67 12.96 -2.62
C GLU A 273 22.40 13.15 -1.13
N LEU A 274 22.97 12.29 -0.29
CA LEU A 274 22.85 12.40 1.17
C LEU A 274 23.53 13.67 1.69
N ALA A 275 24.69 14.01 1.16
CA ALA A 275 25.42 15.24 1.51
C ALA A 275 24.66 16.54 1.14
N ARG A 276 23.74 16.48 0.18
CA ARG A 276 22.89 17.62 -0.23
C ARG A 276 21.62 17.77 0.62
N ARG A 277 21.35 16.81 1.52
CA ARG A 277 20.17 16.89 2.37
C ARG A 277 20.28 18.08 3.32
N PRO A 278 19.13 18.71 3.65
CA PRO A 278 19.10 19.70 4.70
C PRO A 278 19.67 19.13 5.99
N GLN A 279 20.47 19.94 6.68
CA GLN A 279 21.20 19.51 7.88
C GLN A 279 21.04 20.55 8.98
N ILE A 280 20.84 20.10 10.21
CA ILE A 280 20.94 20.88 11.44
C ILE A 280 22.17 20.40 12.18
N VAL A 281 23.09 21.29 12.52
CA VAL A 281 24.26 20.98 13.34
C VAL A 281 23.95 21.29 14.80
N VAL A 282 24.26 20.36 15.66
CA VAL A 282 23.94 20.46 17.10
C VAL A 282 25.20 20.26 17.92
N GLY A 283 25.61 21.30 18.61
CA GLY A 283 26.64 21.25 19.65
C GLY A 283 26.07 20.61 20.91
N ASN A 284 26.42 19.36 21.16
CA ASN A 284 25.95 18.58 22.32
C ASN A 284 26.97 18.56 23.45
N LYS A 285 26.52 18.24 24.65
CA LYS A 285 27.27 18.19 25.90
C LYS A 285 27.70 19.59 26.40
N THR A 286 26.85 20.59 26.19
CA THR A 286 27.10 21.95 26.68
C THR A 286 27.20 22.04 28.21
N ASP A 287 26.64 21.07 28.93
CA ASP A 287 26.77 20.93 30.39
C ASP A 287 28.19 20.57 30.85
N LEU A 288 29.02 20.03 29.99
CA LEU A 288 30.42 19.68 30.24
C LEU A 288 31.41 20.61 29.57
N LEU A 289 30.93 21.72 28.96
CA LEU A 289 31.74 22.67 28.24
C LEU A 289 32.80 23.34 29.15
N GLN A 290 34.07 23.17 28.80
CA GLN A 290 35.18 23.77 29.55
C GLN A 290 35.65 25.10 28.94
N ASP A 291 35.56 25.20 27.62
CA ASP A 291 36.03 26.35 26.85
C ASP A 291 34.91 26.92 25.94
N PRO A 292 34.29 28.04 26.32
CA PRO A 292 33.27 28.72 25.51
C PRO A 292 33.75 29.16 24.11
N GLU A 293 35.06 29.40 23.95
CA GLU A 293 35.60 29.89 22.67
C GLU A 293 35.52 28.79 21.59
N GLN A 294 35.65 27.53 21.99
CA GLN A 294 35.48 26.39 21.05
C GLN A 294 34.07 26.31 20.50
N LEU A 295 33.06 26.54 21.33
CA LEU A 295 31.67 26.55 20.93
C LEU A 295 31.37 27.68 19.93
N GLU A 296 31.85 28.90 20.24
CA GLU A 296 31.67 30.04 19.35
C GLU A 296 32.41 29.86 18.00
N THR A 297 33.60 29.25 18.03
CA THR A 297 34.36 28.92 16.82
C THR A 297 33.63 27.93 15.95
N LEU A 298 33.11 26.83 16.53
CA LEU A 298 32.29 25.86 15.81
C LEU A 298 31.04 26.49 15.22
N LYS A 299 30.32 27.29 16.03
CA LYS A 299 29.09 27.94 15.58
C LYS A 299 29.35 28.85 14.37
N LYS A 300 30.37 29.67 14.41
CA LYS A 300 30.75 30.56 13.31
C LYS A 300 31.12 29.77 12.07
N HIS A 301 31.90 28.70 12.20
CA HIS A 301 32.30 27.83 11.09
C HIS A 301 31.10 27.14 10.43
N VAL A 302 30.15 26.63 11.22
CA VAL A 302 28.91 25.97 10.75
C VAL A 302 28.00 26.96 10.02
N GLU A 303 27.84 28.20 10.58
CA GLU A 303 27.02 29.25 9.97
C GLU A 303 27.66 29.78 8.66
N GLU A 304 28.98 29.92 8.61
CA GLU A 304 29.75 30.26 7.38
C GLU A 304 29.58 29.16 6.30
N ALA A 305 29.49 27.89 6.71
CA ALA A 305 29.20 26.78 5.81
C ALA A 305 27.70 26.70 5.37
N GLY A 306 26.84 27.60 5.89
CA GLY A 306 25.43 27.70 5.49
C GLY A 306 24.46 26.77 6.22
N TYR A 307 24.86 26.17 7.33
CA TYR A 307 24.02 25.28 8.13
C TYR A 307 23.43 26.00 9.36
N SER A 308 22.29 25.52 9.84
CA SER A 308 21.72 25.98 11.11
C SER A 308 22.43 25.33 12.28
N PHE A 309 22.78 26.11 13.31
CA PHE A 309 23.42 25.64 14.52
C PHE A 309 22.50 25.77 15.74
N LEU A 310 22.48 24.73 16.58
CA LEU A 310 21.76 24.68 17.85
C LEU A 310 22.67 24.15 18.94
N GLU A 311 22.48 24.67 20.14
CA GLU A 311 23.21 24.29 21.36
C GLU A 311 22.31 23.41 22.22
N MET A 312 22.83 22.28 22.69
CA MET A 312 22.04 21.45 23.61
C MET A 312 22.89 20.59 24.54
N SER A 313 22.24 20.06 25.57
CA SER A 313 22.71 18.96 26.37
C SER A 313 21.63 17.85 26.40
N ALA A 314 21.90 16.74 25.75
CA ALA A 314 20.98 15.59 25.80
C ALA A 314 20.83 15.04 27.23
N ALA A 315 21.88 15.09 28.05
CA ALA A 315 21.88 14.57 29.41
C ALA A 315 21.00 15.42 30.36
N THR A 316 21.03 16.71 30.22
CA THR A 316 20.25 17.67 31.06
C THR A 316 18.91 18.08 30.45
N HIS A 317 18.59 17.58 29.24
CA HIS A 317 17.41 17.93 28.44
C HIS A 317 17.36 19.41 27.99
N GLN A 318 18.43 20.20 28.19
CA GLN A 318 18.49 21.58 27.75
C GLN A 318 18.57 21.64 26.22
N GLY A 319 17.77 22.51 25.57
CA GLY A 319 17.74 22.69 24.12
C GLY A 319 17.03 21.58 23.32
N THR A 320 16.71 20.42 23.94
CA THR A 320 16.10 19.29 23.24
C THR A 320 14.72 19.61 22.66
N ARG A 321 13.89 20.38 23.37
CA ARG A 321 12.57 20.80 22.89
C ARG A 321 12.67 21.74 21.69
N GLU A 322 13.61 22.67 21.71
CA GLU A 322 13.87 23.60 20.61
C GLU A 322 14.32 22.86 19.35
N LEU A 323 15.22 21.88 19.52
CA LEU A 323 15.63 20.99 18.42
C LEU A 323 14.44 20.25 17.81
N VAL A 324 13.57 19.62 18.61
CA VAL A 324 12.40 18.88 18.15
C VAL A 324 11.43 19.79 17.37
N GLN A 325 11.17 21.01 17.88
CA GLN A 325 10.31 21.98 17.20
C GLN A 325 10.93 22.49 15.89
N THR A 326 12.26 22.71 15.86
CA THR A 326 12.97 23.13 14.64
C THR A 326 12.93 22.04 13.58
N ILE A 327 13.17 20.79 13.96
CA ILE A 327 13.03 19.61 13.08
C ILE A 327 11.61 19.54 12.51
N GLY A 328 10.58 19.63 13.35
CA GLY A 328 9.18 19.57 12.91
C GLY A 328 8.84 20.67 11.90
N ARG A 329 9.32 21.89 12.13
CA ARG A 329 9.15 23.01 11.21
C ARG A 329 9.86 22.78 9.88
N MET A 330 11.11 22.33 9.91
CA MET A 330 11.86 22.04 8.68
C MET A 330 11.22 20.90 7.90
N LEU A 331 10.83 19.80 8.56
CA LEU A 331 10.16 18.68 7.90
C LEU A 331 8.84 19.08 7.22
N SER A 332 8.10 20.03 7.77
CA SER A 332 6.86 20.52 7.16
C SER A 332 7.10 21.32 5.88
N GLN A 333 8.27 21.92 5.72
CA GLN A 333 8.67 22.72 4.54
C GLN A 333 9.36 21.89 3.47
N LEU A 334 9.91 20.73 3.85
CA LEU A 334 10.59 19.84 2.90
C LEU A 334 9.56 19.08 2.03
N PRO A 335 9.89 18.86 0.74
CA PRO A 335 9.06 18.04 -0.13
C PRO A 335 8.86 16.67 0.51
N PRO A 336 7.71 16.02 0.28
CA PRO A 336 7.51 14.65 0.71
C PRO A 336 8.58 13.75 0.06
N VAL A 337 8.89 12.65 0.72
CA VAL A 337 9.81 11.63 0.18
C VAL A 337 9.31 11.20 -1.19
N VAL A 338 10.27 10.85 -2.09
CA VAL A 338 9.97 10.36 -3.44
C VAL A 338 8.79 9.38 -3.40
N VAL A 339 7.69 9.78 -3.98
CA VAL A 339 6.50 8.94 -4.15
C VAL A 339 6.75 8.10 -5.40
N TYR A 340 6.70 6.77 -5.25
CA TYR A 340 6.81 5.90 -6.41
C TYR A 340 5.47 5.83 -7.13
N GLU A 341 5.50 5.98 -8.43
CA GLU A 341 4.32 5.77 -9.26
C GLU A 341 3.95 4.29 -9.32
N PRO A 342 2.67 3.95 -9.38
CA PRO A 342 2.24 2.58 -9.57
C PRO A 342 2.79 2.02 -10.88
N GLU A 343 3.44 0.87 -10.81
CA GLU A 343 3.97 0.12 -11.98
C GLU A 343 3.01 -1.01 -12.37
N TYR A 344 2.22 -1.47 -11.40
CA TYR A 344 1.31 -2.59 -11.57
C TYR A 344 0.13 -2.23 -12.46
N VAL A 345 0.03 -2.93 -13.58
CA VAL A 345 -1.14 -2.87 -14.46
C VAL A 345 -2.01 -4.09 -14.13
N PRO A 346 -3.25 -3.90 -13.64
CA PRO A 346 -4.16 -5.02 -13.38
C PRO A 346 -4.30 -5.85 -14.65
N ARG A 347 -3.83 -7.09 -14.61
CA ARG A 347 -4.09 -8.03 -15.69
C ARG A 347 -5.55 -8.44 -15.59
N PRO A 348 -6.33 -8.37 -16.69
CA PRO A 348 -7.65 -8.96 -16.67
C PRO A 348 -7.52 -10.43 -16.24
N PRO A 349 -8.43 -10.93 -15.38
CA PRO A 349 -8.36 -12.30 -14.91
C PRO A 349 -8.28 -13.22 -16.11
N GLU A 350 -7.30 -14.13 -16.13
CA GLU A 350 -7.24 -15.17 -17.15
C GLU A 350 -8.52 -15.96 -17.09
N VAL A 351 -9.32 -15.82 -18.13
CA VAL A 351 -10.59 -16.55 -18.24
C VAL A 351 -10.23 -17.94 -18.76
N ASP A 352 -10.34 -18.93 -17.91
CA ASP A 352 -10.20 -20.33 -18.33
C ASP A 352 -11.32 -20.69 -19.29
N THR A 353 -11.03 -20.61 -20.58
CA THR A 353 -11.96 -20.94 -21.68
C THR A 353 -11.99 -22.42 -21.99
N SER A 354 -11.27 -23.24 -21.24
CA SER A 354 -11.21 -24.70 -21.47
C SER A 354 -12.53 -25.43 -21.16
N GLN A 355 -13.36 -24.84 -20.29
CA GLN A 355 -14.68 -25.39 -19.98
C GLN A 355 -15.63 -25.23 -21.19
N PRO A 356 -16.27 -26.28 -21.66
CA PRO A 356 -17.13 -26.20 -22.83
C PRO A 356 -18.37 -25.34 -22.57
N LEU A 357 -18.68 -24.48 -23.54
CA LEU A 357 -19.95 -23.75 -23.56
C LEU A 357 -21.10 -24.69 -23.91
N THR A 358 -22.26 -24.46 -23.30
CA THR A 358 -23.50 -25.15 -23.65
C THR A 358 -24.23 -24.30 -24.70
N ILE A 359 -24.56 -24.90 -25.83
CA ILE A 359 -25.27 -24.25 -26.93
C ILE A 359 -26.60 -24.93 -27.12
N HIS A 360 -27.70 -24.19 -27.06
CA HIS A 360 -29.05 -24.66 -27.33
C HIS A 360 -29.70 -23.77 -28.37
N VAL A 361 -30.54 -24.35 -29.23
CA VAL A 361 -31.31 -23.60 -30.22
C VAL A 361 -32.79 -23.65 -29.84
N GLU A 362 -33.36 -22.44 -29.58
CA GLU A 362 -34.78 -22.26 -29.31
C GLU A 362 -35.33 -21.18 -30.22
N ASP A 363 -36.38 -21.45 -30.98
CA ASP A 363 -37.10 -20.49 -31.84
C ASP A 363 -36.15 -19.62 -32.70
N ASN A 364 -35.21 -20.22 -33.43
CA ASN A 364 -34.20 -19.55 -34.25
C ASN A 364 -33.20 -18.67 -33.48
N THR A 365 -33.13 -18.83 -32.14
CA THR A 365 -32.13 -18.14 -31.29
C THR A 365 -31.15 -19.13 -30.74
N TRP A 366 -29.87 -18.87 -30.92
CA TRP A 366 -28.76 -19.68 -30.41
C TRP A 366 -28.41 -19.24 -29.02
N LEU A 367 -28.85 -19.99 -28.01
CA LEU A 367 -28.57 -19.70 -26.60
C LEU A 367 -27.21 -20.28 -26.23
N VAL A 368 -26.28 -19.43 -25.84
CA VAL A 368 -24.93 -19.80 -25.44
C VAL A 368 -24.73 -19.50 -23.94
N GLU A 369 -24.44 -20.56 -23.20
CA GLU A 369 -24.23 -20.44 -21.75
C GLU A 369 -22.95 -21.15 -21.32
N GLY A 370 -22.33 -20.64 -20.24
CA GLY A 370 -21.18 -21.27 -19.61
C GLY A 370 -20.58 -20.44 -18.49
N PRO A 371 -19.99 -21.08 -17.47
CA PRO A 371 -19.49 -20.39 -16.28
C PRO A 371 -18.45 -19.32 -16.58
N TRP A 372 -17.56 -19.58 -17.53
CA TRP A 372 -16.53 -18.59 -17.89
C TRP A 372 -17.09 -17.44 -18.73
N LEU A 373 -18.05 -17.70 -19.62
CA LEU A 373 -18.74 -16.67 -20.41
C LEU A 373 -19.51 -15.71 -19.50
N GLN A 374 -20.20 -16.24 -18.50
CA GLN A 374 -20.90 -15.42 -17.51
C GLN A 374 -19.93 -14.51 -16.75
N ARG A 375 -18.78 -15.02 -16.31
CA ARG A 375 -17.74 -14.23 -15.63
C ARG A 375 -17.14 -13.17 -16.55
N LEU A 376 -16.85 -13.55 -17.80
CA LEU A 376 -16.32 -12.62 -18.80
C LEU A 376 -17.28 -11.45 -19.01
N MET A 377 -18.55 -11.74 -19.30
CA MET A 377 -19.58 -10.70 -19.55
C MET A 377 -19.82 -9.79 -18.35
N ALA A 378 -19.72 -10.32 -17.14
CA ALA A 378 -19.89 -9.54 -15.92
C ALA A 378 -18.78 -8.48 -15.71
N ASN A 379 -17.59 -8.74 -16.25
CA ASN A 379 -16.43 -7.85 -16.13
C ASN A 379 -16.21 -6.94 -17.33
N ILE A 380 -16.97 -7.10 -18.41
CA ILE A 380 -16.85 -6.29 -19.63
C ILE A 380 -17.70 -5.03 -19.55
N ASN A 381 -17.09 -3.90 -19.82
CA ASN A 381 -17.80 -2.65 -20.05
C ASN A 381 -18.17 -2.54 -21.55
N PHE A 382 -19.38 -2.95 -21.91
CA PHE A 382 -19.84 -2.90 -23.32
C PHE A 382 -20.00 -1.48 -23.88
N SER A 383 -19.91 -0.44 -23.07
CA SER A 383 -19.88 0.96 -23.55
C SER A 383 -18.50 1.38 -24.04
N ASP A 384 -17.45 0.67 -23.65
CA ASP A 384 -16.08 0.95 -24.04
C ASP A 384 -15.64 0.10 -25.24
N TYR A 385 -14.95 0.72 -26.20
CA TYR A 385 -14.53 0.07 -27.43
C TYR A 385 -13.47 -1.02 -27.17
N GLU A 386 -12.45 -0.74 -26.37
CA GLU A 386 -11.37 -1.71 -26.09
C GLU A 386 -11.89 -2.93 -25.33
N SER A 387 -12.80 -2.72 -24.39
CA SER A 387 -13.46 -3.80 -23.65
C SER A 387 -14.28 -4.71 -24.57
N ARG A 388 -14.98 -4.15 -25.56
CA ARG A 388 -15.70 -4.95 -26.57
C ARG A 388 -14.76 -5.74 -27.46
N MET A 389 -13.65 -5.14 -27.89
CA MET A 389 -12.63 -5.85 -28.68
C MET A 389 -12.00 -7.00 -27.91
N TYR A 390 -11.75 -6.79 -26.59
CA TYR A 390 -11.27 -7.87 -25.75
C TYR A 390 -12.30 -9.00 -25.63
N PHE A 391 -13.57 -8.70 -25.47
CA PHE A 391 -14.66 -9.68 -25.43
C PHE A 391 -14.72 -10.51 -26.72
N ASP A 392 -14.75 -9.85 -27.89
CA ASP A 392 -14.73 -10.51 -29.18
C ASP A 392 -13.51 -11.42 -29.36
N LYS A 393 -12.33 -10.95 -28.99
CA LYS A 393 -11.09 -11.75 -28.99
C LYS A 393 -11.21 -13.01 -28.15
N MET A 394 -11.77 -12.92 -26.94
CA MET A 394 -11.96 -14.08 -26.06
C MET A 394 -12.96 -15.08 -26.63
N LEU A 395 -14.04 -14.61 -27.23
CA LEU A 395 -15.02 -15.49 -27.89
C LEU A 395 -14.39 -16.24 -29.08
N ARG A 396 -13.59 -15.55 -29.90
CA ARG A 396 -12.85 -16.18 -31.02
C ARG A 396 -11.84 -17.22 -30.50
N GLN A 397 -11.06 -16.88 -29.50
CA GLN A 397 -10.08 -17.80 -28.91
C GLN A 397 -10.71 -19.03 -28.24
N SER A 398 -11.95 -18.93 -27.77
CA SER A 398 -12.67 -20.06 -27.19
C SER A 398 -13.17 -21.07 -28.23
N GLY A 399 -13.06 -20.77 -29.53
CA GLY A 399 -13.60 -21.61 -30.60
C GLY A 399 -15.14 -21.65 -30.67
N LEU A 400 -15.80 -20.63 -30.02
CA LEU A 400 -17.26 -20.58 -30.02
C LEU A 400 -17.83 -20.44 -31.43
N PHE A 401 -17.28 -19.52 -32.24
CA PHE A 401 -17.77 -19.29 -33.59
C PHE A 401 -17.61 -20.52 -34.49
N ASP A 402 -16.46 -21.21 -34.42
CA ASP A 402 -16.23 -22.45 -35.14
C ASP A 402 -17.26 -23.56 -34.77
N ARG A 403 -17.68 -23.59 -33.50
CA ARG A 403 -18.71 -24.54 -33.04
C ARG A 403 -20.10 -24.15 -33.51
N LEU A 404 -20.45 -22.88 -33.52
CA LEU A 404 -21.73 -22.39 -34.05
C LEU A 404 -21.84 -22.72 -35.54
N GLU A 405 -20.79 -22.50 -36.32
CA GLU A 405 -20.71 -22.87 -37.74
C GLU A 405 -20.86 -24.37 -37.97
N GLN A 406 -20.16 -25.20 -37.19
CA GLN A 406 -20.28 -26.65 -37.24
C GLN A 406 -21.70 -27.14 -36.91
N MET A 407 -22.42 -26.40 -36.07
CA MET A 407 -23.82 -26.67 -35.73
C MET A 407 -24.82 -26.14 -36.77
N GLY A 408 -24.35 -25.32 -37.73
CA GLY A 408 -25.14 -24.88 -38.88
C GLY A 408 -25.80 -23.53 -38.71
N ILE A 409 -25.22 -22.60 -37.91
CA ILE A 409 -25.68 -21.20 -37.81
C ILE A 409 -25.61 -20.52 -39.18
N GLN A 410 -26.56 -19.67 -39.48
CA GLN A 410 -26.62 -18.92 -40.76
C GLN A 410 -26.54 -17.39 -40.47
N ASP A 411 -26.15 -16.64 -41.49
CA ASP A 411 -26.18 -15.18 -41.42
C ASP A 411 -27.60 -14.69 -41.17
N GLY A 412 -27.75 -13.85 -40.17
CA GLY A 412 -29.03 -13.31 -39.71
C GLY A 412 -29.63 -14.09 -38.52
N ASP A 413 -29.07 -15.22 -38.13
CA ASP A 413 -29.50 -15.90 -36.90
C ASP A 413 -29.13 -15.07 -35.65
N ILE A 414 -29.96 -15.17 -34.62
CA ILE A 414 -29.72 -14.45 -33.37
C ILE A 414 -28.94 -15.33 -32.42
N VAL A 415 -27.83 -14.82 -31.93
CA VAL A 415 -27.05 -15.41 -30.84
C VAL A 415 -27.36 -14.68 -29.55
N SER A 416 -27.84 -15.40 -28.55
CA SER A 416 -28.15 -14.86 -27.22
C SER A 416 -27.20 -15.45 -26.19
N MET A 417 -26.44 -14.54 -25.53
CA MET A 417 -25.52 -14.82 -24.45
C MET A 417 -25.99 -14.13 -23.19
N TYR A 418 -26.76 -14.79 -22.35
CA TYR A 418 -27.38 -14.22 -21.14
C TYR A 418 -28.24 -12.96 -21.45
N ASN A 419 -27.66 -11.76 -21.37
CA ASN A 419 -28.32 -10.47 -21.62
C ASN A 419 -27.77 -9.73 -22.85
N LEU A 420 -26.92 -10.37 -23.64
CA LEU A 420 -26.39 -9.84 -24.89
C LEU A 420 -27.00 -10.65 -26.04
N GLU A 421 -27.64 -9.96 -26.94
CA GLU A 421 -28.17 -10.54 -28.18
C GLU A 421 -27.55 -9.81 -29.36
N PHE A 422 -27.09 -10.54 -30.34
CA PHE A 422 -26.56 -10.00 -31.59
C PHE A 422 -26.89 -10.91 -32.75
N GLU A 423 -26.97 -10.31 -33.91
CA GLU A 423 -27.17 -11.02 -35.17
C GLU A 423 -25.82 -11.58 -35.65
N TYR A 424 -25.79 -12.87 -35.96
CA TYR A 424 -24.61 -13.54 -36.47
C TYR A 424 -24.33 -13.07 -37.91
N GLN A 425 -23.10 -12.67 -38.18
CA GLN A 425 -22.56 -12.36 -39.51
C GLN A 425 -21.21 -13.06 -39.66
N HIS A 426 -21.04 -13.74 -40.75
CA HIS A 426 -19.84 -14.53 -41.06
C HIS A 426 -18.59 -13.71 -41.29
#